data_30058b66c1b59f33f7f4906ed7e15244
#
_entry.id   30058b66c1b59f33f7f4906ed7e15244
#
_cell.length_a   1.000
_cell.length_b   1.000
_cell.length_c   1.000
_cell.angle_alpha   90.00
_cell.angle_beta   90.00
_cell.angle_gamma   90.00
#
_symmetry.space_group_name_H-M   'P 1'
#
loop_
_entity.id
_entity.type
_entity.pdbx_description
1 polymer ?
#
loop_
_entity_poly.entity_id
_entity_poly.type
_entity_poly.pdbx_seq_one_letter_code
_entity_poly.pdbx_strand_id
1 'polypeptide(L)'
;MPALSLRQKLLAPLVFCLLALLALTLFNAYQARSKAYEARQQALRDFVDSADSLIAAIAAEAKAGKLPEEDAKATAIARVGQLRYAGGAGYITSITTDSVVLNNPASPGINGKNMAGFQDAKGSYLYRNIAAVGASAQGNGYLTYWWPRPGAKEPSEKLAYAKRSTSWNWDLIAGDYVDDIQQAFIATIIKSVAALAVLGALLSLIAWMVTRSVLQAIGGEPAVAAAIANRIAAGDLSQTGLEGTSHAPEGSVIAAVQR
;
A
#
# COMPACT_ATOMS: atom_id res chain seq x y z
N MET A 1 19.54 -16.92 -36.11
CA MET A 1 19.58 -16.06 -34.93
C MET A 1 20.98 -16.15 -34.36
N PRO A 2 21.66 -15.06 -33.99
CA PRO A 2 22.98 -15.14 -33.39
C PRO A 2 22.87 -15.94 -32.06
N ALA A 3 23.80 -16.90 -31.88
CA ALA A 3 23.84 -17.68 -30.67
C ALA A 3 24.21 -16.78 -29.48
N LEU A 4 23.38 -16.77 -28.43
CA LEU A 4 23.65 -16.03 -27.19
C LEU A 4 24.98 -16.49 -26.58
N SER A 5 25.82 -15.55 -26.13
CA SER A 5 27.03 -15.87 -25.38
C SER A 5 26.70 -16.62 -24.06
N LEU A 6 27.65 -17.34 -23.50
CA LEU A 6 27.48 -18.03 -22.22
C LEU A 6 27.01 -17.07 -21.11
N ARG A 7 27.55 -15.85 -21.09
CA ARG A 7 27.19 -14.80 -20.15
C ARG A 7 25.72 -14.40 -20.28
N GLN A 8 25.23 -14.21 -21.50
CA GLN A 8 23.82 -13.86 -21.75
C GLN A 8 22.86 -14.98 -21.35
N LYS A 9 23.25 -16.25 -21.60
CA LYS A 9 22.47 -17.44 -21.22
C LYS A 9 22.32 -17.58 -19.70
N LEU A 10 23.30 -17.14 -18.92
CA LEU A 10 23.24 -17.17 -17.45
C LEU A 10 22.54 -15.97 -16.86
N LEU A 11 22.69 -14.77 -17.43
CA LEU A 11 22.10 -13.54 -16.91
C LEU A 11 20.62 -13.39 -17.26
N ALA A 12 20.18 -13.86 -18.43
CA ALA A 12 18.78 -13.69 -18.85
C ALA A 12 17.76 -14.31 -17.88
N PRO A 13 17.90 -15.61 -17.47
CA PRO A 13 16.99 -16.19 -16.47
C PRO A 13 17.10 -15.49 -15.10
N LEU A 14 18.29 -15.03 -14.70
CA LEU A 14 18.49 -14.29 -13.47
C LEU A 14 17.67 -12.97 -13.46
N VAL A 15 17.81 -12.18 -14.53
CA VAL A 15 17.05 -10.94 -14.68
C VAL A 15 15.55 -11.21 -14.70
N PHE A 16 15.12 -12.25 -15.41
CA PHE A 16 13.71 -12.65 -15.43
C PHE A 16 13.19 -13.01 -14.04
N CYS A 17 13.94 -13.81 -13.28
CA CYS A 17 13.56 -14.17 -11.90
C CYS A 17 13.49 -12.95 -10.98
N LEU A 18 14.45 -12.01 -11.08
CA LEU A 18 14.43 -10.77 -10.28
C LEU A 18 13.23 -9.88 -10.63
N LEU A 19 12.88 -9.77 -11.91
CA LEU A 19 11.71 -9.02 -12.35
C LEU A 19 10.40 -9.69 -11.88
N ALA A 20 10.32 -11.02 -11.94
CA ALA A 20 9.17 -11.77 -11.43
C ALA A 20 8.99 -11.59 -9.91
N LEU A 21 10.09 -11.64 -9.14
CA LEU A 21 10.08 -11.40 -7.70
C LEU A 21 9.67 -9.97 -7.37
N LEU A 22 10.16 -8.98 -8.14
CA LEU A 22 9.77 -7.59 -7.99
C LEU A 22 8.27 -7.41 -8.23
N ALA A 23 7.74 -7.96 -9.32
CA ALA A 23 6.32 -7.89 -9.65
C ALA A 23 5.45 -8.53 -8.54
N LEU A 24 5.85 -9.71 -8.05
CA LEU A 24 5.15 -10.38 -6.95
C LEU A 24 5.15 -9.53 -5.66
N THR A 25 6.29 -8.93 -5.34
CA THR A 25 6.43 -8.09 -4.14
C THR A 25 5.56 -6.83 -4.23
N LEU A 26 5.55 -6.18 -5.40
CA LEU A 26 4.69 -5.01 -5.65
C LEU A 26 3.21 -5.38 -5.54
N PHE A 27 2.82 -6.52 -6.12
CA PHE A 27 1.47 -7.04 -6.02
C PHE A 27 1.06 -7.29 -4.56
N ASN A 28 1.92 -7.98 -3.78
CA ASN A 28 1.65 -8.24 -2.36
C ASN A 28 1.57 -6.95 -1.53
N ALA A 29 2.42 -5.97 -1.80
CA ALA A 29 2.38 -4.67 -1.12
C ALA A 29 1.09 -3.91 -1.43
N TYR A 30 0.64 -3.93 -2.70
CA TYR A 30 -0.63 -3.34 -3.11
C TYR A 30 -1.82 -4.01 -2.43
N GLN A 31 -1.85 -5.35 -2.40
CA GLN A 31 -2.89 -6.12 -1.72
C GLN A 31 -2.95 -5.84 -0.21
N ALA A 32 -1.78 -5.75 0.43
CA ALA A 32 -1.70 -5.40 1.86
C ALA A 32 -2.25 -4.00 2.13
N ARG A 33 -1.93 -3.02 1.27
CA ARG A 33 -2.48 -1.66 1.34
C ARG A 33 -4.01 -1.66 1.20
N SER A 34 -4.54 -2.36 0.18
CA SER A 34 -5.99 -2.45 -0.05
C SER A 34 -6.71 -3.04 1.16
N LYS A 35 -6.21 -4.17 1.68
CA LYS A 35 -6.78 -4.81 2.87
C LYS A 35 -6.73 -3.92 4.11
N ALA A 36 -5.64 -3.17 4.30
CA ALA A 36 -5.52 -2.23 5.41
C ALA A 36 -6.55 -1.09 5.30
N TYR A 37 -6.78 -0.60 4.08
CA TYR A 37 -7.78 0.42 3.80
C TYR A 37 -9.22 -0.11 4.06
N GLU A 38 -9.53 -1.30 3.54
CA GLU A 38 -10.82 -1.97 3.76
C GLU A 38 -11.09 -2.25 5.24
N ALA A 39 -10.08 -2.72 5.97
CA ALA A 39 -10.17 -2.94 7.41
C ALA A 39 -10.45 -1.64 8.17
N ARG A 40 -9.80 -0.53 7.77
CA ARG A 40 -10.06 0.80 8.34
C ARG A 40 -11.48 1.27 8.06
N GLN A 41 -11.96 1.09 6.83
CA GLN A 41 -13.35 1.40 6.45
C GLN A 41 -14.36 0.61 7.29
N GLN A 42 -14.16 -0.70 7.42
CA GLN A 42 -15.04 -1.54 8.20
C GLN A 42 -15.06 -1.13 9.68
N ALA A 43 -13.89 -0.89 10.28
CA ALA A 43 -13.81 -0.44 11.67
C ALA A 43 -14.55 0.89 11.92
N LEU A 44 -14.44 1.85 10.98
CA LEU A 44 -15.17 3.12 11.08
C LEU A 44 -16.68 2.92 10.97
N ARG A 45 -17.14 2.06 10.06
CA ARG A 45 -18.55 1.70 9.91
C ARG A 45 -19.08 1.09 11.20
N ASP A 46 -18.43 0.05 11.71
CA ASP A 46 -18.87 -0.68 12.91
C ASP A 46 -18.96 0.26 14.13
N PHE A 47 -18.04 1.20 14.21
CA PHE A 47 -18.02 2.17 15.30
C PHE A 47 -19.18 3.18 15.22
N VAL A 48 -19.47 3.71 14.02
CA VAL A 48 -20.63 4.60 13.80
C VAL A 48 -21.94 3.85 13.99
N ASP A 49 -22.05 2.60 13.51
CA ASP A 49 -23.23 1.77 13.69
C ASP A 49 -23.50 1.47 15.17
N SER A 50 -22.44 1.24 15.95
CA SER A 50 -22.55 1.08 17.41
C SER A 50 -23.06 2.34 18.10
N ALA A 51 -22.58 3.50 17.67
CA ALA A 51 -23.06 4.78 18.21
C ALA A 51 -24.50 5.09 17.81
N ASP A 52 -24.89 4.79 16.56
CA ASP A 52 -26.26 4.91 16.09
C ASP A 52 -27.21 4.00 16.91
N SER A 53 -26.77 2.77 17.19
CA SER A 53 -27.53 1.83 18.05
C SER A 53 -27.71 2.36 19.47
N LEU A 54 -26.69 3.01 20.03
CA LEU A 54 -26.79 3.68 21.33
C LEU A 54 -27.81 4.82 21.32
N ILE A 55 -27.78 5.66 20.27
CA ILE A 55 -28.76 6.74 20.08
C ILE A 55 -30.16 6.16 19.94
N ALA A 56 -30.34 5.11 19.16
CA ALA A 56 -31.65 4.46 18.97
C ALA A 56 -32.21 3.90 20.27
N ALA A 57 -31.36 3.30 21.12
CA ALA A 57 -31.80 2.81 22.45
C ALA A 57 -32.30 3.94 23.35
N ILE A 58 -31.57 5.07 23.40
CA ILE A 58 -31.97 6.23 24.21
C ILE A 58 -33.24 6.88 23.64
N ALA A 59 -33.36 6.97 22.32
CA ALA A 59 -34.56 7.47 21.67
C ALA A 59 -35.81 6.59 21.94
N ALA A 60 -35.61 5.28 22.03
CA ALA A 60 -36.68 4.35 22.38
C ALA A 60 -37.17 4.56 23.83
N GLU A 61 -36.29 4.90 24.77
CA GLU A 61 -36.69 5.25 26.14
C GLU A 61 -37.53 6.53 26.17
N ALA A 62 -37.15 7.54 25.40
CA ALA A 62 -37.95 8.77 25.24
C ALA A 62 -39.34 8.45 24.66
N LYS A 63 -39.38 7.64 23.60
CA LYS A 63 -40.62 7.24 22.94
C LYS A 63 -41.55 6.43 23.84
N ALA A 64 -40.99 5.68 24.80
CA ALA A 64 -41.71 4.95 25.83
C ALA A 64 -42.15 5.84 27.02
N GLY A 65 -41.89 7.14 26.98
CA GLY A 65 -42.25 8.09 28.04
C GLY A 65 -41.42 7.97 29.32
N LYS A 66 -40.28 7.23 29.28
CA LYS A 66 -39.38 7.07 30.42
C LYS A 66 -38.47 8.30 30.66
N LEU A 67 -38.25 9.07 29.65
CA LEU A 67 -37.38 10.23 29.65
C LEU A 67 -37.96 11.32 28.72
N PRO A 68 -37.96 12.59 29.12
CA PRO A 68 -38.30 13.70 28.21
C PRO A 68 -37.36 13.71 26.96
N GLU A 69 -37.92 14.04 25.82
CA GLU A 69 -37.16 13.94 24.54
C GLU A 69 -35.89 14.81 24.56
N GLU A 70 -35.95 16.02 25.13
CA GLU A 70 -34.79 16.90 25.19
C GLU A 70 -33.68 16.34 26.11
N ASP A 71 -34.06 15.71 27.21
CA ASP A 71 -33.14 15.05 28.14
C ASP A 71 -32.51 13.81 27.46
N ALA A 72 -33.29 13.09 26.65
CA ALA A 72 -32.81 11.97 25.85
C ALA A 72 -31.79 12.40 24.81
N LYS A 73 -32.06 13.49 24.06
CA LYS A 73 -31.13 14.08 23.11
C LYS A 73 -29.83 14.52 23.79
N ALA A 74 -29.94 15.25 24.91
CA ALA A 74 -28.76 15.67 25.68
C ALA A 74 -27.93 14.48 26.18
N THR A 75 -28.60 13.43 26.66
CA THR A 75 -27.98 12.20 27.11
C THR A 75 -27.26 11.48 25.96
N ALA A 76 -27.91 11.37 24.81
CA ALA A 76 -27.33 10.72 23.61
C ALA A 76 -26.08 11.47 23.14
N ILE A 77 -26.13 12.81 23.05
CA ILE A 77 -24.99 13.65 22.67
C ILE A 77 -23.83 13.43 23.67
N ALA A 78 -24.11 13.45 24.97
CA ALA A 78 -23.09 13.26 25.99
C ALA A 78 -22.46 11.86 25.94
N ARG A 79 -23.26 10.81 25.76
CA ARG A 79 -22.77 9.42 25.69
C ARG A 79 -21.96 9.16 24.45
N VAL A 80 -22.45 9.57 23.27
CA VAL A 80 -21.71 9.46 22.00
C VAL A 80 -20.43 10.28 22.06
N GLY A 81 -20.46 11.46 22.69
CA GLY A 81 -19.29 12.31 22.89
C GLY A 81 -18.19 11.69 23.76
N GLN A 82 -18.51 10.67 24.57
CA GLN A 82 -17.54 9.93 25.39
C GLN A 82 -16.91 8.74 24.67
N LEU A 83 -17.49 8.27 23.55
CA LEU A 83 -16.97 7.15 22.81
C LEU A 83 -15.58 7.46 22.22
N ARG A 84 -14.67 6.50 22.38
CA ARG A 84 -13.29 6.59 21.84
C ARG A 84 -12.90 5.28 21.19
N TYR A 85 -12.04 5.37 20.16
CA TYR A 85 -11.41 4.24 19.49
C TYR A 85 -9.96 4.58 19.11
N ALA A 86 -9.24 3.68 18.47
CA ALA A 86 -7.85 3.88 18.04
C ALA A 86 -6.95 4.42 19.16
N GLY A 87 -6.97 3.78 20.34
CA GLY A 87 -6.15 4.22 21.48
C GLY A 87 -6.54 5.57 22.09
N GLY A 88 -7.77 6.05 21.86
CA GLY A 88 -8.27 7.31 22.36
C GLY A 88 -8.22 8.48 21.37
N ALA A 89 -7.53 8.32 20.23
CA ALA A 89 -7.42 9.36 19.20
C ALA A 89 -8.70 9.51 18.35
N GLY A 90 -9.47 8.42 18.20
CA GLY A 90 -10.72 8.40 17.46
C GLY A 90 -11.91 8.81 18.30
N TYR A 91 -12.86 9.52 17.70
CA TYR A 91 -14.08 10.05 18.32
C TYR A 91 -15.20 10.16 17.28
N ILE A 92 -16.43 10.33 17.75
CA ILE A 92 -17.58 10.64 16.89
C ILE A 92 -17.91 12.13 16.99
N THR A 93 -18.11 12.73 15.84
CA THR A 93 -18.75 14.02 15.70
C THR A 93 -20.19 13.81 15.28
N SER A 94 -21.12 14.54 15.89
CA SER A 94 -22.53 14.55 15.55
C SER A 94 -22.96 15.92 15.08
N ILE A 95 -23.68 15.98 13.97
CA ILE A 95 -24.21 17.24 13.41
C ILE A 95 -25.70 17.10 13.06
N THR A 96 -26.38 18.24 12.94
CA THR A 96 -27.71 18.28 12.34
C THR A 96 -27.62 18.23 10.81
N THR A 97 -28.75 18.00 10.14
CA THR A 97 -28.88 18.07 8.68
C THR A 97 -28.46 19.42 8.09
N ASP A 98 -28.54 20.51 8.88
CA ASP A 98 -28.14 21.86 8.50
C ASP A 98 -26.68 22.19 8.85
N SER A 99 -25.88 21.18 9.15
CA SER A 99 -24.46 21.31 9.51
C SER A 99 -24.18 22.06 10.81
N VAL A 100 -25.14 22.09 11.75
CA VAL A 100 -24.88 22.58 13.11
C VAL A 100 -24.20 21.44 13.90
N VAL A 101 -23.06 21.71 14.49
CA VAL A 101 -22.31 20.73 15.28
C VAL A 101 -22.98 20.52 16.63
N LEU A 102 -23.49 19.31 16.90
CA LEU A 102 -24.06 18.94 18.18
C LEU A 102 -22.95 18.58 19.18
N ASN A 103 -21.95 17.85 18.69
CA ASN A 103 -20.80 17.44 19.49
C ASN A 103 -19.57 17.18 18.61
N ASN A 104 -18.44 17.78 18.97
CA ASN A 104 -17.12 17.46 18.44
C ASN A 104 -16.13 17.40 19.60
N PRO A 105 -15.74 16.19 20.05
CA PRO A 105 -14.85 16.03 21.22
C PRO A 105 -13.44 16.61 21.02
N ALA A 106 -12.94 16.65 19.78
CA ALA A 106 -11.61 17.21 19.48
C ALA A 106 -11.60 18.74 19.37
N SER A 107 -12.77 19.34 19.12
CA SER A 107 -12.91 20.79 18.97
C SER A 107 -14.21 21.28 19.62
N PRO A 108 -14.33 21.21 20.95
CA PRO A 108 -15.59 21.57 21.64
C PRO A 108 -16.07 23.01 21.40
N GLY A 109 -15.14 23.90 21.06
CA GLY A 109 -15.44 25.31 20.76
C GLY A 109 -16.31 25.55 19.53
N ILE A 110 -16.57 24.54 18.69
CA ILE A 110 -17.49 24.63 17.54
C ILE A 110 -18.87 24.03 17.82
N ASN A 111 -19.08 23.43 18.99
CA ASN A 111 -20.39 22.89 19.35
C ASN A 111 -21.45 24.02 19.37
N GLY A 112 -22.63 23.75 18.82
CA GLY A 112 -23.71 24.71 18.63
C GLY A 112 -23.54 25.65 17.44
N LYS A 113 -22.41 25.61 16.71
CA LYS A 113 -22.16 26.48 15.55
C LYS A 113 -22.56 25.80 14.25
N ASN A 114 -23.13 26.60 13.34
CA ASN A 114 -23.32 26.16 11.96
C ASN A 114 -21.97 26.21 11.20
N MET A 115 -21.52 25.07 10.76
CA MET A 115 -20.23 24.88 10.09
C MET A 115 -20.37 24.64 8.58
N ALA A 116 -21.52 24.92 7.98
CA ALA A 116 -21.74 24.70 6.53
C ALA A 116 -20.75 25.48 5.63
N GLY A 117 -20.23 26.61 6.11
CA GLY A 117 -19.23 27.41 5.40
C GLY A 117 -17.79 27.00 5.64
N PHE A 118 -17.53 26.05 6.55
CA PHE A 118 -16.17 25.61 6.86
C PHE A 118 -15.56 24.84 5.71
N GLN A 119 -14.33 25.19 5.32
CA GLN A 119 -13.50 24.47 4.37
C GLN A 119 -12.30 23.85 5.08
N ASP A 120 -11.96 22.63 4.70
CA ASP A 120 -10.72 22.00 5.15
C ASP A 120 -9.48 22.60 4.44
N ALA A 121 -8.30 22.10 4.75
CA ALA A 121 -7.03 22.58 4.18
C ALA A 121 -6.92 22.41 2.65
N LYS A 122 -7.81 21.66 2.02
CA LYS A 122 -7.90 21.47 0.56
C LYS A 122 -9.08 22.20 -0.07
N GLY A 123 -9.80 23.01 0.71
CA GLY A 123 -10.95 23.78 0.23
C GLY A 123 -12.27 23.01 0.15
N SER A 124 -12.32 21.79 0.71
CA SER A 124 -13.53 20.96 0.73
C SER A 124 -14.48 21.40 1.85
N TYR A 125 -15.78 21.54 1.54
CA TYR A 125 -16.82 21.90 2.52
C TYR A 125 -17.19 20.69 3.37
N LEU A 126 -16.37 20.39 4.39
CA LEU A 126 -16.47 19.17 5.20
C LEU A 126 -17.89 18.89 5.70
N TYR A 127 -18.50 19.82 6.41
CA TYR A 127 -19.79 19.59 7.07
C TYR A 127 -20.96 19.48 6.09
N ARG A 128 -20.91 20.19 4.96
CA ARG A 128 -21.86 20.00 3.85
C ARG A 128 -21.73 18.61 3.23
N ASN A 129 -20.51 18.13 3.05
CA ASN A 129 -20.25 16.81 2.48
C ASN A 129 -20.76 15.71 3.41
N ILE A 130 -20.61 15.86 4.74
CA ILE A 130 -21.19 14.95 5.72
C ILE A 130 -22.71 14.92 5.58
N ALA A 131 -23.36 16.08 5.59
CA ALA A 131 -24.81 16.19 5.45
C ALA A 131 -25.31 15.63 4.11
N ALA A 132 -24.55 15.83 3.02
CA ALA A 132 -24.87 15.27 1.70
C ALA A 132 -24.78 13.73 1.68
N VAL A 133 -23.79 13.13 2.36
CA VAL A 133 -23.70 11.68 2.54
C VAL A 133 -24.92 11.17 3.30
N GLY A 134 -25.31 11.81 4.41
CA GLY A 134 -26.51 11.46 5.16
C GLY A 134 -27.81 11.64 4.38
N ALA A 135 -27.86 12.56 3.41
CA ALA A 135 -28.99 12.78 2.52
C ALA A 135 -29.01 11.86 1.29
N SER A 136 -27.97 11.06 1.07
CA SER A 136 -27.93 10.10 -0.05
C SER A 136 -29.02 9.03 0.09
N ALA A 137 -29.33 8.31 -1.00
CA ALA A 137 -30.30 7.23 -0.98
C ALA A 137 -29.96 6.11 0.01
N GLN A 138 -28.66 5.90 0.30
CA GLN A 138 -28.18 4.92 1.26
C GLN A 138 -28.19 5.46 2.70
N GLY A 139 -28.24 6.79 2.88
CA GLY A 139 -28.13 7.45 4.19
C GLY A 139 -26.79 7.35 4.86
N ASN A 140 -25.77 6.83 4.15
CA ASN A 140 -24.42 6.62 4.68
C ASN A 140 -23.38 6.55 3.54
N GLY A 141 -22.10 6.68 3.90
CA GLY A 141 -21.01 6.56 2.95
C GLY A 141 -19.66 6.98 3.52
N TYR A 142 -18.64 6.78 2.70
CA TYR A 142 -17.28 7.20 3.03
C TYR A 142 -16.96 8.54 2.37
N LEU A 143 -16.11 9.32 3.06
CA LEU A 143 -15.54 10.56 2.55
C LEU A 143 -14.12 10.73 3.08
N THR A 144 -13.33 11.58 2.43
CA THR A 144 -12.01 11.97 2.91
C THR A 144 -11.97 13.48 3.10
N TYR A 145 -11.21 13.93 4.11
CA TYR A 145 -10.97 15.32 4.39
C TYR A 145 -9.65 15.52 5.10
N TRP A 146 -9.18 16.76 5.17
CA TRP A 146 -7.92 17.10 5.80
C TRP A 146 -8.15 17.73 7.16
N TRP A 147 -7.63 17.09 8.22
CA TRP A 147 -7.81 17.52 9.61
C TRP A 147 -6.51 17.35 10.40
N PRO A 148 -6.16 18.32 11.28
CA PRO A 148 -5.01 18.15 12.17
C PRO A 148 -5.20 16.97 13.14
N ARG A 149 -4.13 16.23 13.38
CA ARG A 149 -4.12 15.25 14.47
C ARG A 149 -4.21 15.97 15.81
N PRO A 150 -4.73 15.32 16.87
CA PRO A 150 -4.69 15.89 18.20
C PRO A 150 -3.27 16.33 18.57
N GLY A 151 -3.09 17.62 18.91
CA GLY A 151 -1.80 18.21 19.23
C GLY A 151 -0.90 18.57 18.05
N ALA A 152 -1.26 18.27 16.82
CA ALA A 152 -0.54 18.69 15.61
C ALA A 152 -1.15 19.96 14.98
N LYS A 153 -0.33 20.74 14.28
CA LYS A 153 -0.79 21.93 13.51
C LYS A 153 -1.05 21.58 12.04
N GLU A 154 -0.26 20.65 11.50
CA GLU A 154 -0.36 20.26 10.10
C GLU A 154 -1.53 19.31 9.89
N PRO A 155 -2.41 19.58 8.91
CA PRO A 155 -3.52 18.71 8.57
C PRO A 155 -3.01 17.45 7.85
N SER A 156 -3.58 16.30 8.22
CA SER A 156 -3.35 15.00 7.57
C SER A 156 -4.64 14.49 6.95
N GLU A 157 -4.53 13.66 5.93
CA GLU A 157 -5.68 13.04 5.28
C GLU A 157 -6.38 12.08 6.23
N LYS A 158 -7.70 12.26 6.35
CA LYS A 158 -8.57 11.48 7.23
C LYS A 158 -9.65 10.82 6.40
N LEU A 159 -9.69 9.48 6.42
CA LEU A 159 -10.80 8.70 5.91
C LEU A 159 -11.89 8.70 6.96
N ALA A 160 -13.13 8.90 6.55
CA ALA A 160 -14.27 8.91 7.45
C ALA A 160 -15.45 8.13 6.88
N TYR A 161 -16.28 7.64 7.79
CA TYR A 161 -17.58 7.09 7.49
C TYR A 161 -18.63 7.96 8.16
N ALA A 162 -19.62 8.40 7.37
CA ALA A 162 -20.77 9.18 7.84
C ALA A 162 -22.05 8.39 7.66
N LYS A 163 -22.97 8.53 8.61
CA LYS A 163 -24.30 7.88 8.58
C LYS A 163 -25.32 8.77 9.23
N ARG A 164 -26.50 8.87 8.60
CA ARG A 164 -27.68 9.51 9.19
C ARG A 164 -28.37 8.56 10.17
N SER A 165 -28.46 8.98 11.42
CA SER A 165 -29.31 8.32 12.41
C SER A 165 -30.77 8.60 12.11
N THR A 166 -31.59 7.55 12.12
CA THR A 166 -33.04 7.66 11.88
C THR A 166 -33.80 8.18 13.07
N SER A 167 -33.21 8.19 14.29
CA SER A 167 -33.90 8.56 15.51
C SER A 167 -34.23 10.05 15.58
N TRP A 168 -33.24 10.92 15.26
CA TRP A 168 -33.40 12.37 15.31
C TRP A 168 -32.81 13.07 14.07
N ASN A 169 -32.60 12.35 12.99
CA ASN A 169 -31.98 12.86 11.75
C ASN A 169 -30.61 13.54 11.97
N TRP A 170 -29.81 13.01 12.89
CA TRP A 170 -28.45 13.46 13.10
C TRP A 170 -27.48 12.74 12.15
N ASP A 171 -26.52 13.45 11.63
CA ASP A 171 -25.43 12.86 10.87
C ASP A 171 -24.24 12.57 11.82
N LEU A 172 -23.91 11.31 11.96
CA LEU A 172 -22.81 10.80 12.76
C LEU A 172 -21.60 10.58 11.86
N ILE A 173 -20.43 10.98 12.30
CA ILE A 173 -19.19 10.75 11.56
C ILE A 173 -18.07 10.30 12.50
N ALA A 174 -17.39 9.23 12.09
CA ALA A 174 -16.11 8.81 12.65
C ALA A 174 -15.05 8.81 11.54
N GLY A 175 -13.83 9.18 11.87
CA GLY A 175 -12.75 9.21 10.87
C GLY A 175 -11.39 8.90 11.48
N ASP A 176 -10.53 8.26 10.69
CA ASP A 176 -9.18 7.90 11.09
C ASP A 176 -8.16 8.28 10.00
N TYR A 177 -6.93 8.51 10.41
CA TYR A 177 -5.86 8.93 9.51
C TYR A 177 -5.34 7.74 8.71
N VAL A 178 -5.01 7.97 7.43
CA VAL A 178 -4.60 6.91 6.49
C VAL A 178 -3.16 7.07 5.99
N ASP A 179 -2.45 8.08 6.46
CA ASP A 179 -1.05 8.33 6.15
C ASP A 179 -0.11 7.23 6.66
N ASP A 180 -0.45 6.56 7.76
CA ASP A 180 0.24 5.37 8.26
C ASP A 180 0.21 4.20 7.26
N ILE A 181 -0.92 3.98 6.60
CA ILE A 181 -1.07 2.95 5.55
C ILE A 181 -0.16 3.28 4.35
N GLN A 182 -0.13 4.56 3.95
CA GLN A 182 0.72 5.00 2.86
C GLN A 182 2.22 4.91 3.21
N GLN A 183 2.60 5.30 4.43
CA GLN A 183 3.98 5.17 4.91
C GLN A 183 4.44 3.71 4.98
N ALA A 184 3.59 2.81 5.51
CA ALA A 184 3.87 1.39 5.56
C ALA A 184 4.05 0.79 4.15
N PHE A 185 3.22 1.19 3.20
CA PHE A 185 3.31 0.78 1.80
C PHE A 185 4.65 1.20 1.18
N ILE A 186 5.03 2.48 1.29
CA ILE A 186 6.29 3.01 0.76
C ILE A 186 7.49 2.33 1.43
N ALA A 187 7.46 2.18 2.75
CA ALA A 187 8.54 1.51 3.49
C ALA A 187 8.71 0.05 3.04
N THR A 188 7.62 -0.67 2.78
CA THR A 188 7.66 -2.03 2.26
C THR A 188 8.31 -2.08 0.89
N ILE A 189 7.94 -1.19 -0.02
CA ILE A 189 8.55 -1.10 -1.37
C ILE A 189 10.05 -0.82 -1.27
N ILE A 190 10.46 0.18 -0.49
CA ILE A 190 11.88 0.53 -0.34
C ILE A 190 12.69 -0.66 0.19
N LYS A 191 12.21 -1.31 1.26
CA LYS A 191 12.88 -2.49 1.84
C LYS A 191 13.00 -3.63 0.84
N SER A 192 11.95 -3.88 0.07
CA SER A 192 11.91 -4.95 -0.93
C SER A 192 12.85 -4.69 -2.10
N VAL A 193 12.88 -3.46 -2.61
CA VAL A 193 13.80 -3.07 -3.69
C VAL A 193 15.25 -3.18 -3.22
N ALA A 194 15.55 -2.74 -2.00
CA ALA A 194 16.89 -2.85 -1.43
C ALA A 194 17.32 -4.32 -1.27
N ALA A 195 16.43 -5.19 -0.76
CA ALA A 195 16.69 -6.61 -0.63
C ALA A 195 16.94 -7.29 -2.00
N LEU A 196 16.12 -6.98 -3.00
CA LEU A 196 16.29 -7.49 -4.37
C LEU A 196 17.58 -6.99 -5.02
N ALA A 197 17.99 -5.75 -4.76
CA ALA A 197 19.26 -5.20 -5.25
C ALA A 197 20.47 -5.95 -4.67
N VAL A 198 20.45 -6.22 -3.36
CA VAL A 198 21.50 -7.02 -2.70
C VAL A 198 21.52 -8.44 -3.24
N LEU A 199 20.38 -9.11 -3.35
CA LEU A 199 20.27 -10.45 -3.92
C LEU A 199 20.78 -10.49 -5.37
N GLY A 200 20.36 -9.53 -6.18
CA GLY A 200 20.79 -9.39 -7.58
C GLY A 200 22.30 -9.21 -7.71
N ALA A 201 22.91 -8.39 -6.84
CA ALA A 201 24.36 -8.19 -6.81
C ALA A 201 25.11 -9.48 -6.45
N LEU A 202 24.65 -10.22 -5.43
CA LEU A 202 25.24 -11.48 -5.03
C LEU A 202 25.15 -12.55 -6.14
N LEU A 203 23.97 -12.71 -6.74
CA LEU A 203 23.76 -13.66 -7.84
C LEU A 203 24.54 -13.28 -9.08
N SER A 204 24.66 -11.98 -9.40
CA SER A 204 25.48 -11.49 -10.51
C SER A 204 26.97 -11.77 -10.28
N LEU A 205 27.46 -11.63 -9.04
CA LEU A 205 28.83 -11.98 -8.66
C LEU A 205 29.10 -13.47 -8.84
N ILE A 206 28.18 -14.31 -8.37
CA ILE A 206 28.29 -15.78 -8.55
C ILE A 206 28.29 -16.14 -10.04
N ALA A 207 27.37 -15.58 -10.82
CA ALA A 207 27.30 -15.81 -12.26
C ALA A 207 28.58 -15.36 -12.97
N TRP A 208 29.18 -14.23 -12.55
CA TRP A 208 30.45 -13.76 -13.07
C TRP A 208 31.61 -14.71 -12.74
N MET A 209 31.70 -15.18 -11.48
CA MET A 209 32.73 -16.15 -11.06
C MET A 209 32.62 -17.46 -11.83
N VAL A 210 31.41 -18.02 -11.96
CA VAL A 210 31.16 -19.25 -12.72
C VAL A 210 31.52 -19.05 -14.19
N THR A 211 31.05 -17.97 -14.81
CA THR A 211 31.37 -17.66 -16.23
C THR A 211 32.88 -17.58 -16.45
N ARG A 212 33.59 -16.86 -15.58
CA ARG A 212 35.05 -16.71 -15.65
C ARG A 212 35.76 -18.07 -15.52
N SER A 213 35.36 -18.90 -14.54
CA SER A 213 35.93 -20.24 -14.34
C SER A 213 35.73 -21.14 -15.56
N VAL A 214 34.53 -21.16 -16.14
CA VAL A 214 34.21 -21.97 -17.33
C VAL A 214 34.99 -21.50 -18.55
N LEU A 215 35.03 -20.16 -18.80
CA LEU A 215 35.79 -19.63 -19.92
C LEU A 215 37.29 -19.87 -19.81
N GLN A 216 37.85 -19.81 -18.59
CA GLN A 216 39.27 -20.14 -18.36
C GLN A 216 39.56 -21.67 -18.57
N ALA A 217 38.67 -22.53 -18.10
CA ALA A 217 38.85 -24.00 -18.28
C ALA A 217 38.73 -24.40 -19.75
N ILE A 218 37.86 -23.78 -20.53
CA ILE A 218 37.70 -24.08 -21.97
C ILE A 218 38.76 -23.37 -22.80
N GLY A 219 39.20 -22.16 -22.38
CA GLY A 219 40.15 -21.33 -23.14
C GLY A 219 39.46 -20.35 -24.11
N GLY A 220 38.14 -20.22 -24.06
CA GLY A 220 37.33 -19.34 -24.90
C GLY A 220 35.85 -19.65 -24.81
N GLU A 221 35.05 -19.06 -25.71
CA GLU A 221 33.59 -19.35 -25.75
C GLU A 221 33.35 -20.83 -26.09
N PRO A 222 32.46 -21.53 -25.38
CA PRO A 222 32.14 -22.96 -25.60
C PRO A 222 31.73 -23.28 -27.02
N ALA A 223 31.11 -22.33 -27.74
CA ALA A 223 30.73 -22.50 -29.14
C ALA A 223 31.96 -22.60 -30.06
N VAL A 224 33.03 -21.87 -29.74
CA VAL A 224 34.30 -21.92 -30.50
C VAL A 224 34.98 -23.24 -30.26
N ALA A 225 35.05 -23.75 -29.00
CA ALA A 225 35.62 -25.03 -28.68
C ALA A 225 34.85 -26.17 -29.38
N ALA A 226 33.53 -26.13 -29.41
CA ALA A 226 32.70 -27.08 -30.12
C ALA A 226 32.94 -27.06 -31.67
N ALA A 227 33.08 -25.86 -32.25
CA ALA A 227 33.38 -25.72 -33.68
C ALA A 227 34.75 -26.31 -34.03
N ILE A 228 35.77 -26.07 -33.21
CA ILE A 228 37.11 -26.67 -33.38
C ILE A 228 37.04 -28.19 -33.29
N ALA A 229 36.39 -28.74 -32.28
CA ALA A 229 36.22 -30.19 -32.10
C ALA A 229 35.50 -30.84 -33.29
N ASN A 230 34.45 -30.21 -33.83
CA ASN A 230 33.71 -30.73 -34.99
C ASN A 230 34.56 -30.70 -36.29
N ARG A 231 35.40 -29.69 -36.46
CA ARG A 231 36.35 -29.66 -37.62
C ARG A 231 37.38 -30.75 -37.55
N ILE A 232 37.95 -30.95 -36.37
CA ILE A 232 38.92 -32.03 -36.19
C ILE A 232 38.25 -33.39 -36.41
N ALA A 233 37.03 -33.62 -35.91
CA ALA A 233 36.26 -34.84 -36.14
C ALA A 233 35.94 -35.06 -37.63
N ALA A 234 35.84 -34.00 -38.42
CA ALA A 234 35.66 -34.03 -39.89
C ALA A 234 36.98 -34.21 -40.67
N GLY A 235 38.14 -34.34 -40.00
CA GLY A 235 39.43 -34.51 -40.61
C GLY A 235 40.11 -33.22 -41.09
N ASP A 236 39.54 -32.06 -40.76
CA ASP A 236 40.12 -30.77 -41.08
C ASP A 236 41.10 -30.33 -39.96
N LEU A 237 42.38 -30.61 -40.19
CA LEU A 237 43.50 -30.25 -39.30
C LEU A 237 44.14 -28.90 -39.68
N SER A 238 43.56 -28.14 -40.62
CA SER A 238 44.08 -26.84 -41.02
C SER A 238 44.01 -25.84 -39.88
N GLN A 239 45.03 -25.02 -39.70
CA GLN A 239 45.09 -23.94 -38.69
C GLN A 239 44.24 -22.72 -39.07
N THR A 240 43.63 -22.70 -40.25
CA THR A 240 42.76 -21.65 -40.72
C THR A 240 41.48 -21.56 -39.89
N GLY A 241 41.24 -20.41 -39.23
CA GLY A 241 40.05 -20.20 -38.33
C GLY A 241 40.33 -20.30 -36.84
N LEU A 242 41.60 -20.45 -36.45
CA LEU A 242 42.04 -20.33 -35.04
C LEU A 242 42.46 -18.89 -34.70
N GLU A 243 42.20 -17.96 -35.63
CA GLU A 243 42.44 -16.52 -35.44
C GLU A 243 41.60 -16.04 -34.23
N GLY A 244 42.27 -15.60 -33.17
CA GLY A 244 41.64 -15.20 -31.88
C GLY A 244 41.79 -16.20 -30.72
N THR A 245 42.32 -17.41 -30.96
CA THR A 245 42.57 -18.38 -29.89
C THR A 245 44.06 -18.50 -29.49
N SER A 246 44.91 -17.64 -30.08
CA SER A 246 46.37 -17.62 -29.86
C SER A 246 46.81 -17.31 -28.41
N HIS A 247 45.89 -16.96 -27.54
CA HIS A 247 46.12 -16.64 -26.12
C HIS A 247 45.28 -17.54 -25.18
N ALA A 248 44.92 -18.75 -25.62
CA ALA A 248 44.23 -19.69 -24.74
C ALA A 248 45.12 -20.04 -23.53
N PRO A 249 44.56 -19.96 -22.26
CA PRO A 249 45.33 -20.26 -21.05
C PRO A 249 45.95 -21.66 -21.11
N GLU A 250 47.20 -21.79 -20.64
CA GLU A 250 47.80 -23.10 -20.50
C GLU A 250 46.94 -24.03 -19.65
N GLY A 251 46.75 -25.29 -20.09
CA GLY A 251 45.87 -26.25 -19.47
C GLY A 251 44.38 -26.14 -19.84
N SER A 252 43.98 -25.19 -20.71
CA SER A 252 42.62 -25.14 -21.23
C SER A 252 42.40 -26.18 -22.35
N VAL A 253 41.11 -26.52 -22.57
CA VAL A 253 40.72 -27.48 -23.62
C VAL A 253 41.21 -27.02 -25.00
N ILE A 254 41.05 -25.72 -25.35
CA ILE A 254 41.48 -25.18 -26.62
C ILE A 254 43.02 -25.27 -26.76
N ALA A 255 43.78 -24.91 -25.71
CA ALA A 255 45.22 -25.00 -25.72
C ALA A 255 45.71 -26.45 -25.84
N ALA A 256 45.02 -27.45 -25.29
CA ALA A 256 45.35 -28.86 -25.44
C ALA A 256 45.10 -29.41 -26.85
N VAL A 257 44.14 -28.85 -27.55
CA VAL A 257 43.78 -29.28 -28.93
C VAL A 257 44.69 -28.60 -29.99
N GLN A 258 45.34 -27.48 -29.61
CA GLN A 258 46.26 -26.76 -30.49
C GLN A 258 47.72 -27.32 -30.46
N ARG A 259 48.03 -28.23 -29.56
CA ARG A 259 49.32 -28.94 -29.45
C ARG A 259 49.31 -30.20 -30.28
#